data_102c165c2c764697bc756d41841c1c4e
#
_entry.id   102c165c2c764697bc756d41841c1c4e
#
_cell.length_a   1.000
_cell.length_b   1.000
_cell.length_c   1.000
_cell.angle_alpha   90.00
_cell.angle_beta   90.00
_cell.angle_gamma   90.00
#
_symmetry.space_group_name_H-M   'P 1'
#
loop_
_entity.id
_entity.type
_entity.pdbx_description
1 polymer ?
#
loop_
_entity_poly.entity_id
_entity_poly.type
_entity_poly.pdbx_seq_one_letter_code
_entity_poly.pdbx_strand_id
1 'polypeptide(L)'
;MCRPLSVVAVLGALAVTAPAAWAAAWSTVASPNPSGGQDVLNEVGRLRGTNVLYAVGRTNLGTLVLRSANRGASWQVESAPSPGTGTQLFGVSVRVGGVWAVGYLSGPSRTSTVTLRRKGGTWTRVPSPNPDFADQLYGVVTTPAGTWAVGTGTGTGGNSHPLILHWTGRAWKTQPAPALPKGNNQLFGIAGKGSDLWAFGQREKNGGTLHPLALHHTASGWHVSKTPDPARGGESFFFGGTISGGTVWAVGGRGSGSRHALAERHTASGWKAVTVPDGAGCTATNELTAVVPIPGTKHLLAVGDCSPGPGNRTLVERRRNGAWHQVSSPTPDATGSFLTGVVAFSQTRAAAVGYRTPAGFRTLALIYH
;
A
#
# COMPACT_ATOMS: atom_id res chain seq x y z
N MET A 1 39.25 -15.70 80.05
CA MET A 1 38.94 -16.38 78.76
C MET A 1 37.82 -15.60 78.07
N CYS A 2 38.14 -14.68 77.22
CA CYS A 2 37.14 -13.91 76.43
C CYS A 2 37.01 -14.54 75.06
N ARG A 3 35.76 -14.90 74.67
CA ARG A 3 35.43 -15.31 73.30
C ARG A 3 35.03 -14.09 72.47
N PRO A 4 35.49 -13.93 71.22
CA PRO A 4 35.01 -12.88 70.35
C PRO A 4 33.68 -13.23 69.69
N LEU A 5 32.76 -12.28 69.65
CA LEU A 5 31.52 -12.31 68.87
C LEU A 5 31.83 -12.02 67.39
N SER A 6 31.49 -12.96 66.50
CA SER A 6 31.52 -12.76 65.05
C SER A 6 30.23 -12.09 64.59
N VAL A 7 30.32 -10.90 64.04
CA VAL A 7 29.21 -10.23 63.34
C VAL A 7 29.20 -10.66 61.89
N VAL A 8 28.14 -11.38 61.48
CA VAL A 8 27.88 -11.72 60.08
C VAL A 8 27.10 -10.57 59.46
N ALA A 9 27.72 -9.81 58.56
CA ALA A 9 27.04 -8.82 57.74
C ALA A 9 26.37 -9.53 56.54
N VAL A 10 25.05 -9.51 56.48
CA VAL A 10 24.26 -9.97 55.33
C VAL A 10 24.15 -8.79 54.36
N LEU A 11 24.94 -8.82 53.27
CA LEU A 11 24.78 -7.93 52.13
C LEU A 11 23.59 -8.40 51.29
N GLY A 12 22.45 -7.73 51.44
CA GLY A 12 21.28 -7.91 50.56
C GLY A 12 21.58 -7.25 49.19
N ALA A 13 21.79 -8.06 48.15
CA ALA A 13 21.87 -7.58 46.79
C ALA A 13 20.46 -7.17 46.31
N LEU A 14 20.18 -5.89 46.23
CA LEU A 14 19.02 -5.37 45.51
C LEU A 14 19.21 -5.63 44.01
N ALA A 15 18.54 -6.63 43.48
CA ALA A 15 18.43 -6.83 42.02
C ALA A 15 17.57 -5.70 41.45
N VAL A 16 18.22 -4.69 40.87
CA VAL A 16 17.56 -3.69 40.03
C VAL A 16 17.14 -4.43 38.75
N THR A 17 15.88 -4.84 38.68
CA THR A 17 15.28 -5.32 37.41
C THR A 17 15.23 -4.15 36.47
N ALA A 18 16.14 -4.10 35.48
CA ALA A 18 16.03 -3.18 34.37
C ALA A 18 14.64 -3.35 33.72
N PRO A 19 13.92 -2.25 33.42
CA PRO A 19 12.64 -2.37 32.72
C PRO A 19 12.90 -3.11 31.41
N ALA A 20 12.11 -4.17 31.14
CA ALA A 20 12.17 -4.92 29.90
C ALA A 20 12.07 -3.89 28.77
N ALA A 21 13.15 -3.74 27.98
CA ALA A 21 13.13 -2.92 26.79
C ALA A 21 11.97 -3.47 25.93
N TRP A 22 10.95 -2.66 25.70
CA TRP A 22 9.82 -3.05 24.87
C TRP A 22 10.37 -3.37 23.50
N ALA A 23 10.42 -4.65 23.16
CA ALA A 23 10.85 -5.06 21.83
C ALA A 23 9.86 -4.44 20.85
N ALA A 24 10.39 -3.68 19.87
CA ALA A 24 9.56 -3.02 18.87
C ALA A 24 8.66 -4.05 18.17
N ALA A 25 7.35 -3.87 18.29
CA ALA A 25 6.34 -4.82 17.83
C ALA A 25 5.16 -4.09 17.16
N TRP A 26 4.46 -4.81 16.30
CA TRP A 26 3.19 -4.36 15.76
C TRP A 26 2.06 -4.64 16.75
N SER A 27 1.16 -3.70 16.91
CA SER A 27 -0.05 -3.84 17.72
C SER A 27 -1.28 -3.33 16.98
N THR A 28 -2.45 -3.89 17.27
CA THR A 28 -3.73 -3.44 16.73
C THR A 28 -4.16 -2.13 17.37
N VAL A 29 -4.79 -1.27 16.59
CA VAL A 29 -5.42 -0.03 17.05
C VAL A 29 -6.87 -0.03 16.63
N ALA A 30 -7.74 0.44 17.52
CA ALA A 30 -9.14 0.63 17.19
C ALA A 30 -9.30 1.61 16.02
N SER A 31 -10.07 1.22 15.03
CA SER A 31 -10.40 2.04 13.86
C SER A 31 -11.90 2.06 13.61
N PRO A 32 -12.47 3.21 13.17
CA PRO A 32 -13.89 3.36 12.92
C PRO A 32 -14.43 2.39 11.87
N ASN A 33 -15.64 1.87 12.12
CA ASN A 33 -16.41 1.02 11.21
C ASN A 33 -17.82 1.59 11.06
N PRO A 34 -18.00 2.71 10.33
CA PRO A 34 -19.23 3.48 10.34
C PRO A 34 -20.42 2.77 9.69
N SER A 35 -20.20 1.80 8.80
CA SER A 35 -21.29 1.07 8.15
C SER A 35 -21.66 -0.24 8.84
N GLY A 36 -20.90 -0.63 9.85
CA GLY A 36 -21.19 -1.83 10.61
C GLY A 36 -20.85 -3.16 9.95
N GLY A 37 -20.30 -3.21 8.71
CA GLY A 37 -20.01 -4.52 8.11
C GLY A 37 -19.46 -4.55 6.70
N GLN A 38 -19.16 -3.41 6.09
CA GLN A 38 -18.58 -3.32 4.74
C GLN A 38 -17.48 -2.25 4.66
N ASP A 39 -16.73 -2.12 5.76
CA ASP A 39 -15.74 -1.06 5.92
C ASP A 39 -14.35 -1.59 5.58
N VAL A 40 -13.73 -1.04 4.56
CA VAL A 40 -12.41 -1.42 4.05
C VAL A 40 -11.53 -0.18 3.97
N LEU A 41 -10.27 -0.30 4.39
CA LEU A 41 -9.23 0.69 4.09
C LEU A 41 -8.32 0.10 3.01
N ASN A 42 -8.02 0.88 1.97
CA ASN A 42 -7.23 0.44 0.82
C ASN A 42 -5.83 1.04 0.80
N GLU A 43 -5.64 2.26 1.33
CA GLU A 43 -4.34 2.91 1.32
C GLU A 43 -4.22 3.91 2.49
N VAL A 44 -2.98 4.19 2.90
CA VAL A 44 -2.65 5.21 3.89
C VAL A 44 -1.52 6.11 3.41
N GLY A 45 -1.72 7.41 3.55
CA GLY A 45 -0.70 8.42 3.27
C GLY A 45 -0.37 9.24 4.51
N ARG A 46 0.87 9.75 4.56
CA ARG A 46 1.31 10.62 5.64
C ARG A 46 1.72 12.01 5.15
N LEU A 47 1.40 13.04 5.93
CA LEU A 47 1.99 14.36 5.75
C LEU A 47 3.40 14.37 6.34
N ARG A 48 4.42 14.42 5.48
CA ARG A 48 5.82 14.41 5.92
C ARG A 48 6.11 15.55 6.89
N GLY A 49 6.93 15.28 7.89
CA GLY A 49 7.27 16.24 8.96
C GLY A 49 6.20 16.41 10.05
N THR A 50 5.08 15.68 9.96
CA THR A 50 4.00 15.72 10.94
C THR A 50 3.60 14.32 11.42
N ASN A 51 2.66 14.30 12.38
CA ASN A 51 2.03 13.06 12.87
C ASN A 51 0.72 12.72 12.12
N VAL A 52 0.35 13.49 11.09
CA VAL A 52 -0.94 13.39 10.42
C VAL A 52 -0.92 12.31 9.34
N LEU A 53 -1.92 11.45 9.38
CA LEU A 53 -2.23 10.42 8.39
C LEU A 53 -3.62 10.60 7.82
N TYR A 54 -3.80 10.14 6.59
CA TYR A 54 -5.10 9.92 5.96
C TYR A 54 -5.13 8.49 5.43
N ALA A 55 -6.19 7.74 5.79
CA ALA A 55 -6.49 6.45 5.20
C ALA A 55 -7.78 6.55 4.41
N VAL A 56 -7.83 5.87 3.26
CA VAL A 56 -8.96 5.91 2.34
C VAL A 56 -9.45 4.52 2.00
N GLY A 57 -10.73 4.42 1.68
CA GLY A 57 -11.35 3.16 1.34
C GLY A 57 -12.83 3.30 1.02
N ARG A 58 -13.63 2.33 1.48
CA ARG A 58 -15.07 2.29 1.24
C ARG A 58 -15.85 1.84 2.47
N THR A 59 -17.13 2.19 2.47
CA THR A 59 -18.20 1.61 3.27
C THR A 59 -19.26 1.02 2.34
N ASN A 60 -20.32 0.43 2.86
CA ASN A 60 -21.50 0.09 2.06
C ASN A 60 -22.24 1.35 1.54
N LEU A 61 -21.98 2.52 2.14
CA LEU A 61 -22.59 3.81 1.77
C LEU A 61 -21.71 4.65 0.82
N GLY A 62 -20.53 4.14 0.44
CA GLY A 62 -19.60 4.81 -0.47
C GLY A 62 -18.23 5.10 0.14
N THR A 63 -17.73 6.31 -0.02
CA THR A 63 -16.37 6.68 0.40
C THR A 63 -16.14 6.55 1.92
N LEU A 64 -14.96 6.04 2.29
CA LEU A 64 -14.44 6.11 3.65
C LEU A 64 -13.15 6.90 3.66
N VAL A 65 -13.07 7.92 4.52
CA VAL A 65 -11.84 8.65 4.82
C VAL A 65 -11.65 8.69 6.32
N LEU A 66 -10.52 8.19 6.78
CA LEU A 66 -10.10 8.31 8.17
C LEU A 66 -8.90 9.25 8.28
N ARG A 67 -8.86 10.02 9.35
CA ARG A 67 -7.73 10.88 9.72
C ARG A 67 -7.19 10.50 11.09
N SER A 68 -5.87 10.42 11.18
CA SER A 68 -5.14 10.35 12.46
C SER A 68 -4.26 11.58 12.62
N ALA A 69 -4.23 12.16 13.82
CA ALA A 69 -3.35 13.27 14.18
C ALA A 69 -2.11 12.81 14.98
N ASN A 70 -1.99 11.53 15.32
CA ASN A 70 -1.04 10.96 16.27
C ASN A 70 -0.35 9.69 15.75
N ARG A 71 0.04 9.68 14.47
CA ARG A 71 0.76 8.57 13.81
C ARG A 71 0.01 7.24 13.76
N GLY A 72 -1.31 7.27 13.74
CA GLY A 72 -2.13 6.06 13.68
C GLY A 72 -2.57 5.52 15.04
N ALA A 73 -2.19 6.14 16.17
CA ALA A 73 -2.59 5.71 17.51
C ALA A 73 -4.10 5.89 17.78
N SER A 74 -4.76 6.78 17.05
CA SER A 74 -6.22 6.87 17.00
C SER A 74 -6.67 7.40 15.65
N TRP A 75 -7.90 7.06 15.26
CA TRP A 75 -8.49 7.39 13.97
C TRP A 75 -9.89 7.97 14.14
N GLN A 76 -10.23 8.93 13.31
CA GLN A 76 -11.54 9.56 13.25
C GLN A 76 -12.04 9.57 11.80
N VAL A 77 -13.35 9.38 11.60
CA VAL A 77 -13.98 9.55 10.29
C VAL A 77 -13.92 11.02 9.92
N GLU A 78 -13.45 11.33 8.73
CA GLU A 78 -13.47 12.66 8.15
C GLU A 78 -14.51 12.71 7.03
N SER A 79 -15.40 13.73 7.10
CA SER A 79 -16.45 13.90 6.09
C SER A 79 -15.85 14.18 4.72
N ALA A 80 -16.22 13.38 3.74
CA ALA A 80 -15.78 13.49 2.35
C ALA A 80 -16.95 13.23 1.39
N PRO A 81 -17.00 13.86 0.21
CA PRO A 81 -18.03 13.59 -0.78
C PRO A 81 -18.07 12.11 -1.17
N SER A 82 -19.28 11.54 -1.21
CA SER A 82 -19.54 10.21 -1.74
C SER A 82 -20.48 10.33 -2.94
N PRO A 83 -20.00 10.14 -4.17
CA PRO A 83 -20.83 10.23 -5.37
C PRO A 83 -21.93 9.18 -5.47
N GLY A 84 -21.84 8.10 -4.72
CA GLY A 84 -22.82 7.01 -4.68
C GLY A 84 -22.35 5.84 -3.82
N THR A 85 -23.23 4.90 -3.54
CA THR A 85 -22.98 3.72 -2.69
C THR A 85 -21.90 2.77 -3.26
N GLY A 86 -21.74 2.72 -4.58
CA GLY A 86 -20.68 1.95 -5.25
C GLY A 86 -19.31 2.63 -5.28
N THR A 87 -19.11 3.75 -4.54
CA THR A 87 -17.85 4.48 -4.56
C THR A 87 -16.80 3.78 -3.70
N GLN A 88 -15.60 3.61 -4.24
CA GLN A 88 -14.44 3.08 -3.55
C GLN A 88 -13.22 3.98 -3.81
N LEU A 89 -12.46 4.30 -2.76
CA LEU A 89 -11.18 5.00 -2.87
C LEU A 89 -10.04 3.99 -2.71
N PHE A 90 -9.04 4.05 -3.57
CA PHE A 90 -7.91 3.11 -3.56
C PHE A 90 -6.56 3.78 -3.30
N GLY A 91 -6.35 4.98 -3.79
CA GLY A 91 -5.08 5.68 -3.65
C GLY A 91 -5.21 6.99 -2.86
N VAL A 92 -4.19 7.31 -2.07
CA VAL A 92 -4.09 8.60 -1.36
C VAL A 92 -2.68 9.18 -1.44
N SER A 93 -2.60 10.46 -1.81
CA SER A 93 -1.36 11.23 -1.81
C SER A 93 -1.46 12.45 -0.90
N VAL A 94 -0.61 12.50 0.12
CA VAL A 94 -0.63 13.54 1.17
C VAL A 94 0.59 14.43 1.05
N ARG A 95 0.35 15.73 0.83
CA ARG A 95 1.41 16.74 0.75
C ARG A 95 1.00 18.04 1.44
N VAL A 96 1.99 18.87 1.73
CA VAL A 96 1.75 20.27 2.08
C VAL A 96 0.99 20.92 0.93
N GLY A 97 -0.12 21.61 1.25
CA GLY A 97 -1.00 22.23 0.25
C GLY A 97 -2.18 21.38 -0.21
N GLY A 98 -2.28 20.11 0.20
CA GLY A 98 -3.48 19.31 -0.04
C GLY A 98 -3.28 17.80 -0.03
N VAL A 99 -4.40 17.12 0.03
CA VAL A 99 -4.49 15.66 -0.07
C VAL A 99 -5.31 15.32 -1.30
N TRP A 100 -4.86 14.36 -2.09
CA TRP A 100 -5.64 13.77 -3.16
C TRP A 100 -6.01 12.34 -2.79
N ALA A 101 -7.26 11.97 -3.06
CA ALA A 101 -7.73 10.60 -3.00
C ALA A 101 -8.38 10.24 -4.33
N VAL A 102 -8.12 9.03 -4.81
CA VAL A 102 -8.63 8.55 -6.10
C VAL A 102 -9.24 7.16 -5.97
N GLY A 103 -10.16 6.87 -6.87
CA GLY A 103 -10.85 5.61 -6.94
C GLY A 103 -11.85 5.57 -8.08
N TYR A 104 -12.96 4.88 -7.86
CA TYR A 104 -14.03 4.80 -8.84
C TYR A 104 -15.41 4.67 -8.19
N LEU A 105 -16.44 4.94 -8.98
CA LEU A 105 -17.84 4.66 -8.69
C LEU A 105 -18.32 3.57 -9.65
N SER A 106 -18.72 2.41 -9.12
CA SER A 106 -19.47 1.39 -9.87
C SER A 106 -20.92 1.82 -9.95
N GLY A 107 -21.32 2.39 -11.08
CA GLY A 107 -22.70 2.74 -11.37
C GLY A 107 -23.43 1.62 -12.11
N PRO A 108 -24.78 1.73 -12.28
CA PRO A 108 -25.59 0.70 -12.91
C PRO A 108 -25.27 0.50 -14.41
N SER A 109 -24.82 1.55 -15.10
CA SER A 109 -24.56 1.51 -16.56
C SER A 109 -23.08 1.69 -16.91
N ARG A 110 -22.25 2.20 -16.02
CA ARG A 110 -20.81 2.36 -16.25
C ARG A 110 -20.04 2.50 -14.94
N THR A 111 -18.74 2.19 -14.96
CA THR A 111 -17.81 2.56 -13.90
C THR A 111 -17.10 3.85 -14.26
N SER A 112 -16.99 4.77 -13.32
CA SER A 112 -16.41 6.10 -13.55
C SER A 112 -15.35 6.43 -12.50
N THR A 113 -14.32 7.14 -12.91
CA THR A 113 -13.27 7.61 -11.99
C THR A 113 -13.83 8.57 -10.94
N VAL A 114 -13.29 8.47 -9.74
CA VAL A 114 -13.56 9.39 -8.63
C VAL A 114 -12.25 10.01 -8.19
N THR A 115 -12.19 11.34 -8.17
CA THR A 115 -11.08 12.09 -7.60
C THR A 115 -11.60 13.08 -6.57
N LEU A 116 -11.03 13.04 -5.38
CA LEU A 116 -11.31 13.94 -4.28
C LEU A 116 -10.05 14.73 -3.93
N ARG A 117 -10.23 16.01 -3.59
CA ARG A 117 -9.16 16.88 -3.13
C ARG A 117 -9.50 17.50 -1.79
N ARG A 118 -8.59 17.42 -0.83
CA ARG A 118 -8.67 18.16 0.41
C ARG A 118 -7.79 19.41 0.35
N LYS A 119 -8.39 20.58 0.53
CA LYS A 119 -7.69 21.87 0.60
C LYS A 119 -8.38 22.74 1.65
N GLY A 120 -7.62 23.46 2.47
CA GLY A 120 -8.19 24.32 3.52
C GLY A 120 -9.08 23.59 4.53
N GLY A 121 -8.85 22.29 4.78
CA GLY A 121 -9.65 21.52 5.74
C GLY A 121 -10.83 20.77 5.13
N THR A 122 -11.24 21.06 3.89
CA THR A 122 -12.46 20.52 3.27
C THR A 122 -12.12 19.61 2.11
N TRP A 123 -12.80 18.45 2.01
CA TRP A 123 -12.80 17.57 0.87
C TRP A 123 -13.81 18.02 -0.18
N THR A 124 -13.38 18.07 -1.43
CA THR A 124 -14.25 18.37 -2.58
C THR A 124 -14.04 17.33 -3.67
N ARG A 125 -15.10 16.99 -4.39
CA ARG A 125 -15.00 16.21 -5.62
C ARG A 125 -14.42 17.08 -6.73
N VAL A 126 -13.47 16.54 -7.46
CA VAL A 126 -12.88 17.18 -8.65
C VAL A 126 -13.24 16.32 -9.87
N PRO A 127 -13.84 16.89 -10.92
CA PRO A 127 -14.13 16.14 -12.14
C PRO A 127 -12.88 15.53 -12.76
N SER A 128 -12.98 14.29 -13.24
CA SER A 128 -11.91 13.57 -13.93
C SER A 128 -12.42 12.91 -15.21
N PRO A 129 -11.56 12.73 -16.24
CA PRO A 129 -11.94 12.09 -17.49
C PRO A 129 -12.38 10.65 -17.30
N ASN A 130 -13.35 10.23 -18.15
CA ASN A 130 -13.85 8.87 -18.24
C ASN A 130 -13.96 8.51 -19.73
N PRO A 131 -12.85 8.19 -20.40
CA PRO A 131 -12.81 7.95 -21.84
C PRO A 131 -13.49 6.63 -22.23
N ASP A 132 -13.56 5.66 -21.32
CA ASP A 132 -14.01 4.31 -21.61
C ASP A 132 -15.35 3.94 -20.97
N PHE A 133 -15.82 2.73 -21.23
CA PHE A 133 -17.03 2.19 -20.60
C PHE A 133 -16.83 1.96 -19.10
N ALA A 134 -15.66 1.51 -18.69
CA ALA A 134 -15.31 1.36 -17.28
C ALA A 134 -13.92 1.94 -17.00
N ASP A 135 -13.89 3.00 -16.22
CA ASP A 135 -12.68 3.71 -15.81
C ASP A 135 -12.48 3.66 -14.29
N GLN A 136 -11.33 3.18 -13.87
CA GLN A 136 -10.98 2.99 -12.46
C GLN A 136 -9.62 3.60 -12.18
N LEU A 137 -9.46 4.30 -11.04
CA LEU A 137 -8.18 4.79 -10.55
C LEU A 137 -7.79 4.02 -9.31
N TYR A 138 -6.52 3.59 -9.25
CA TYR A 138 -5.98 2.81 -8.12
C TYR A 138 -4.87 3.54 -7.39
N GLY A 139 -4.00 4.25 -8.09
CA GLY A 139 -2.86 4.93 -7.50
C GLY A 139 -2.84 6.43 -7.77
N VAL A 140 -2.32 7.22 -6.83
CA VAL A 140 -2.09 8.66 -7.00
C VAL A 140 -0.80 9.08 -6.31
N VAL A 141 -0.01 9.91 -6.99
CA VAL A 141 1.19 10.52 -6.43
C VAL A 141 1.24 12.00 -6.72
N THR A 142 1.61 12.78 -5.71
CA THR A 142 1.94 14.20 -5.87
C THR A 142 3.42 14.40 -5.65
N THR A 143 4.09 14.99 -6.63
CA THR A 143 5.49 15.41 -6.57
C THR A 143 5.60 16.92 -6.80
N PRO A 144 6.76 17.55 -6.62
CA PRO A 144 6.95 18.94 -7.04
C PRO A 144 6.69 19.17 -8.54
N ALA A 145 6.82 18.14 -9.38
CA ALA A 145 6.56 18.22 -10.82
C ALA A 145 5.07 18.03 -11.20
N GLY A 146 4.18 17.75 -10.24
CA GLY A 146 2.75 17.61 -10.50
C GLY A 146 2.09 16.48 -9.74
N THR A 147 0.78 16.32 -9.96
CA THR A 147 -0.03 15.21 -9.43
C THR A 147 -0.45 14.29 -10.56
N TRP A 148 -0.23 12.99 -10.37
CA TRP A 148 -0.52 11.96 -11.35
C TRP A 148 -1.36 10.87 -10.72
N ALA A 149 -2.31 10.34 -11.47
CA ALA A 149 -3.12 9.20 -11.08
C ALA A 149 -3.07 8.12 -12.16
N VAL A 150 -3.10 6.87 -11.72
CA VAL A 150 -3.06 5.71 -12.62
C VAL A 150 -4.14 4.71 -12.29
N GLY A 151 -4.51 3.94 -13.29
CA GLY A 151 -5.54 2.92 -13.16
C GLY A 151 -5.78 2.17 -14.45
N THR A 152 -7.05 1.84 -14.70
CA THR A 152 -7.46 0.99 -15.81
C THR A 152 -8.67 1.59 -16.49
N GLY A 153 -8.61 1.67 -17.81
CA GLY A 153 -9.75 1.88 -18.70
C GLY A 153 -10.15 0.55 -19.36
N THR A 154 -11.44 0.29 -19.49
CA THR A 154 -11.95 -0.86 -20.19
C THR A 154 -13.00 -0.41 -21.21
N GLY A 155 -12.68 -0.56 -22.48
CA GLY A 155 -13.58 -0.24 -23.58
C GLY A 155 -14.70 -1.27 -23.73
N THR A 156 -15.63 -1.01 -24.62
CA THR A 156 -16.77 -1.90 -24.93
C THR A 156 -16.34 -3.28 -25.45
N GLY A 157 -15.11 -3.42 -25.94
CA GLY A 157 -14.54 -4.71 -26.36
C GLY A 157 -14.02 -5.59 -25.22
N GLY A 158 -14.12 -5.17 -23.95
CA GLY A 158 -13.80 -5.96 -22.76
C GLY A 158 -12.33 -6.00 -22.38
N ASN A 159 -11.38 -5.59 -23.23
CA ASN A 159 -9.96 -5.55 -22.88
C ASN A 159 -9.62 -4.30 -22.08
N SER A 160 -8.84 -4.47 -21.04
CA SER A 160 -8.37 -3.40 -20.18
C SER A 160 -7.05 -2.81 -20.69
N HIS A 161 -6.88 -1.50 -20.53
CA HIS A 161 -5.64 -0.78 -20.84
C HIS A 161 -5.29 0.23 -19.75
N PRO A 162 -4.02 0.68 -19.64
CA PRO A 162 -3.61 1.67 -18.67
C PRO A 162 -4.36 3.00 -18.84
N LEU A 163 -4.95 3.49 -17.78
CA LEU A 163 -5.48 4.85 -17.66
C LEU A 163 -4.49 5.69 -16.87
N ILE A 164 -4.00 6.78 -17.45
CA ILE A 164 -3.05 7.70 -16.83
C ILE A 164 -3.62 9.11 -16.87
N LEU A 165 -3.73 9.75 -15.73
CA LEU A 165 -4.21 11.13 -15.60
C LEU A 165 -3.14 12.03 -14.98
N HIS A 166 -3.03 13.26 -15.50
CA HIS A 166 -2.19 14.32 -14.95
C HIS A 166 -3.05 15.53 -14.55
N TRP A 167 -2.83 16.04 -13.34
CA TRP A 167 -3.45 17.27 -12.87
C TRP A 167 -2.69 18.50 -13.33
N THR A 168 -3.31 19.33 -14.16
CA THR A 168 -2.69 20.54 -14.77
C THR A 168 -2.70 21.77 -13.85
N GLY A 169 -3.15 21.64 -12.60
CA GLY A 169 -3.44 22.77 -11.73
C GLY A 169 -4.90 23.23 -11.79
N ARG A 170 -5.62 22.94 -12.89
CA ARG A 170 -7.03 23.29 -13.14
C ARG A 170 -7.94 22.09 -13.36
N ALA A 171 -7.46 21.11 -14.12
CA ALA A 171 -8.24 19.93 -14.52
C ALA A 171 -7.35 18.69 -14.62
N TRP A 172 -7.95 17.53 -14.46
CA TRP A 172 -7.34 16.26 -14.84
C TRP A 172 -7.37 16.10 -16.35
N LYS A 173 -6.27 15.66 -16.92
CA LYS A 173 -6.12 15.35 -18.35
C LYS A 173 -5.60 13.94 -18.52
N THR A 174 -6.17 13.19 -19.45
CA THR A 174 -5.62 11.91 -19.90
C THR A 174 -4.24 12.10 -20.51
N GLN A 175 -3.36 11.15 -20.25
CA GLN A 175 -2.03 11.09 -20.85
C GLN A 175 -1.91 9.81 -21.67
N PRO A 176 -1.20 9.86 -22.81
CA PRO A 176 -0.96 8.67 -23.62
C PRO A 176 -0.21 7.62 -22.82
N ALA A 177 -0.73 6.40 -22.80
CA ALA A 177 0.01 5.22 -22.35
C ALA A 177 0.84 4.66 -23.54
N PRO A 178 1.98 3.98 -23.29
CA PRO A 178 2.71 3.31 -24.35
C PRO A 178 1.86 2.18 -24.95
N ALA A 179 2.09 1.87 -26.22
CA ALA A 179 1.47 0.72 -26.87
C ALA A 179 1.84 -0.57 -26.15
N LEU A 180 0.84 -1.37 -25.82
CA LEU A 180 0.97 -2.68 -25.17
C LEU A 180 0.34 -3.75 -26.05
N PRO A 181 0.75 -5.04 -25.91
CA PRO A 181 0.06 -6.15 -26.56
C PRO A 181 -1.43 -6.17 -26.24
N LYS A 182 -2.24 -6.75 -27.14
CA LYS A 182 -3.66 -7.00 -26.89
C LYS A 182 -3.81 -7.89 -25.64
N GLY A 183 -4.87 -7.65 -24.88
CA GLY A 183 -5.16 -8.35 -23.63
C GLY A 183 -5.40 -7.35 -22.47
N ASN A 184 -5.48 -7.86 -21.25
CA ASN A 184 -5.75 -7.06 -20.07
C ASN A 184 -4.46 -6.46 -19.50
N ASN A 185 -4.34 -5.14 -19.63
CA ASN A 185 -3.19 -4.39 -19.17
C ASN A 185 -3.67 -3.34 -18.14
N GLN A 186 -3.21 -3.45 -16.90
CA GLN A 186 -3.74 -2.69 -15.78
C GLN A 186 -2.62 -2.05 -14.98
N LEU A 187 -2.85 -0.86 -14.42
CA LEU A 187 -1.97 -0.20 -13.46
C LEU A 187 -2.65 -0.13 -12.10
N PHE A 188 -1.93 -0.50 -11.04
CA PHE A 188 -2.43 -0.50 -9.66
C PHE A 188 -1.74 0.54 -8.78
N GLY A 189 -0.45 0.77 -8.98
CA GLY A 189 0.34 1.67 -8.15
C GLY A 189 1.14 2.68 -8.95
N ILE A 190 1.50 3.78 -8.29
CA ILE A 190 2.39 4.81 -8.84
C ILE A 190 3.33 5.33 -7.77
N ALA A 191 4.60 5.49 -8.09
CA ALA A 191 5.59 6.13 -7.24
C ALA A 191 6.27 7.29 -7.97
N GLY A 192 6.72 8.30 -7.23
CA GLY A 192 7.39 9.44 -7.84
C GLY A 192 8.32 10.19 -6.90
N LYS A 193 9.42 10.71 -7.48
CA LYS A 193 10.37 11.60 -6.81
C LYS A 193 10.82 12.69 -7.80
N GLY A 194 10.37 13.93 -7.59
CA GLY A 194 10.57 14.99 -8.58
C GLY A 194 9.80 14.68 -9.87
N SER A 195 10.48 14.66 -10.99
CA SER A 195 9.96 14.26 -12.31
C SER A 195 10.11 12.78 -12.62
N ASP A 196 10.84 12.02 -11.80
CA ASP A 196 11.02 10.58 -11.95
C ASP A 196 9.77 9.87 -11.44
N LEU A 197 8.95 9.33 -12.35
CA LEU A 197 7.67 8.68 -12.07
C LEU A 197 7.67 7.26 -12.61
N TRP A 198 7.12 6.35 -11.81
CA TRP A 198 6.99 4.94 -12.15
C TRP A 198 5.60 4.44 -11.83
N ALA A 199 4.97 3.75 -12.79
CA ALA A 199 3.68 3.10 -12.59
C ALA A 199 3.83 1.58 -12.66
N PHE A 200 3.06 0.86 -11.85
CA PHE A 200 3.18 -0.57 -11.60
C PHE A 200 1.85 -1.27 -11.79
N GLY A 201 1.91 -2.49 -12.31
CA GLY A 201 0.70 -3.27 -12.51
C GLY A 201 0.99 -4.61 -13.16
N GLN A 202 0.09 -5.00 -14.06
CA GLN A 202 0.17 -6.25 -14.80
C GLN A 202 -0.18 -6.06 -16.27
N ARG A 203 0.31 -6.95 -17.09
CA ARG A 203 -0.08 -7.10 -18.49
C ARG A 203 -0.37 -8.56 -18.81
N GLU A 204 -1.39 -8.78 -19.60
CA GLU A 204 -1.67 -10.09 -20.16
C GLU A 204 -0.77 -10.36 -21.36
N LYS A 205 -0.31 -11.58 -21.51
CA LYS A 205 0.52 -12.02 -22.60
C LYS A 205 0.14 -13.46 -22.99
N ASN A 206 0.14 -13.75 -24.31
CA ASN A 206 0.03 -15.11 -24.87
C ASN A 206 -1.05 -15.99 -24.21
N GLY A 207 -2.33 -15.57 -24.28
CA GLY A 207 -3.43 -16.44 -23.89
C GLY A 207 -3.81 -16.43 -22.40
N GLY A 208 -3.61 -15.31 -21.71
CA GLY A 208 -4.19 -15.09 -20.37
C GLY A 208 -3.19 -15.05 -19.22
N THR A 209 -1.91 -15.37 -19.45
CA THR A 209 -0.91 -15.32 -18.38
C THR A 209 -0.54 -13.88 -18.02
N LEU A 210 -0.57 -13.56 -16.72
CA LEU A 210 -0.22 -12.24 -16.21
C LEU A 210 1.29 -12.09 -16.02
N HIS A 211 1.83 -10.96 -16.51
CA HIS A 211 3.24 -10.60 -16.36
C HIS A 211 3.36 -9.23 -15.68
N PRO A 212 4.44 -8.96 -14.93
CA PRO A 212 4.63 -7.67 -14.30
C PRO A 212 4.70 -6.56 -15.37
N LEU A 213 4.07 -5.43 -15.07
CA LEU A 213 4.13 -4.22 -15.88
C LEU A 213 4.75 -3.10 -15.06
N ALA A 214 5.82 -2.52 -15.57
CA ALA A 214 6.38 -1.27 -15.07
C ALA A 214 6.44 -0.24 -16.20
N LEU A 215 5.90 0.94 -15.97
CA LEU A 215 6.04 2.10 -16.87
C LEU A 215 6.92 3.15 -16.21
N HIS A 216 7.77 3.78 -16.99
CA HIS A 216 8.63 4.88 -16.57
C HIS A 216 8.30 6.13 -17.37
N HIS A 217 8.09 7.25 -16.69
CA HIS A 217 7.86 8.55 -17.32
C HIS A 217 9.18 9.28 -17.50
N THR A 218 9.43 9.69 -18.74
CA THR A 218 10.59 10.49 -19.14
C THR A 218 10.13 11.79 -19.80
N ALA A 219 11.05 12.62 -20.26
CA ALA A 219 10.72 13.83 -21.03
C ALA A 219 9.91 13.55 -22.33
N SER A 220 10.04 12.34 -22.89
CA SER A 220 9.30 11.90 -24.09
C SER A 220 7.98 11.17 -23.77
N GLY A 221 7.58 11.10 -22.50
CA GLY A 221 6.33 10.47 -22.07
C GLY A 221 6.54 9.15 -21.33
N TRP A 222 5.49 8.33 -21.28
CA TRP A 222 5.48 7.03 -20.60
C TRP A 222 6.02 5.93 -21.52
N HIS A 223 6.93 5.11 -20.99
CA HIS A 223 7.59 4.01 -21.70
C HIS A 223 7.50 2.72 -20.88
N VAL A 224 7.39 1.59 -21.58
CA VAL A 224 7.50 0.27 -20.92
C VAL A 224 8.93 0.06 -20.46
N SER A 225 9.11 -0.22 -19.18
CA SER A 225 10.38 -0.67 -18.61
C SER A 225 10.34 -2.19 -18.46
N LYS A 226 11.22 -2.89 -19.21
CA LYS A 226 11.22 -4.35 -19.28
C LYS A 226 11.56 -4.96 -17.92
N THR A 227 10.62 -5.68 -17.34
CA THR A 227 10.76 -6.44 -16.08
C THR A 227 11.12 -7.90 -16.34
N PRO A 228 11.81 -8.59 -15.39
CA PRO A 228 11.87 -10.04 -15.39
C PRO A 228 10.48 -10.67 -15.32
N ASP A 229 10.44 -11.96 -15.59
CA ASP A 229 9.27 -12.81 -15.36
C ASP A 229 9.69 -14.01 -14.50
N PRO A 230 9.67 -13.83 -13.17
CA PRO A 230 10.23 -14.83 -12.26
C PRO A 230 9.33 -16.06 -12.06
N ALA A 231 8.07 -16.03 -12.53
CA ALA A 231 7.15 -17.15 -12.36
C ALA A 231 7.34 -18.30 -13.36
N ARG A 232 8.16 -18.12 -14.41
CA ARG A 232 8.51 -19.17 -15.42
C ARG A 232 7.29 -20.00 -15.87
N GLY A 233 6.24 -19.34 -16.41
CA GLY A 233 5.02 -19.97 -16.87
C GLY A 233 3.83 -19.86 -15.91
N GLY A 234 4.03 -19.28 -14.74
CA GLY A 234 2.96 -18.83 -13.84
C GLY A 234 2.67 -17.34 -14.00
N GLU A 235 1.79 -16.82 -13.17
CA GLU A 235 1.45 -15.41 -13.11
C GLU A 235 2.46 -14.62 -12.29
N SER A 236 2.72 -13.38 -12.69
CA SER A 236 3.48 -12.38 -11.91
C SER A 236 2.87 -11.01 -12.11
N PHE A 237 2.75 -10.23 -11.06
CA PHE A 237 2.17 -8.88 -11.11
C PHE A 237 2.71 -8.00 -9.99
N PHE A 238 2.62 -6.68 -10.17
CA PHE A 238 2.90 -5.69 -9.14
C PHE A 238 1.62 -5.04 -8.67
N PHE A 239 1.48 -4.86 -7.36
CA PHE A 239 0.45 -4.01 -6.77
C PHE A 239 0.95 -2.59 -6.52
N GLY A 240 2.19 -2.43 -6.06
CA GLY A 240 2.72 -1.13 -5.71
C GLY A 240 4.24 -1.05 -5.86
N GLY A 241 4.75 0.14 -5.60
CA GLY A 241 6.19 0.38 -5.62
C GLY A 241 6.60 1.69 -4.97
N THR A 242 7.91 1.88 -4.85
CA THR A 242 8.48 3.08 -4.23
C THR A 242 9.86 3.40 -4.80
N ILE A 243 10.31 4.64 -4.58
CA ILE A 243 11.68 5.09 -4.92
C ILE A 243 12.44 5.34 -3.63
N SER A 244 13.54 4.62 -3.43
CA SER A 244 14.40 4.74 -2.25
C SER A 244 15.88 4.80 -2.66
N GLY A 245 16.57 5.89 -2.31
CA GLY A 245 18.00 6.05 -2.58
C GLY A 245 18.37 5.94 -4.06
N GLY A 246 17.52 6.38 -4.99
CA GLY A 246 17.73 6.26 -6.44
C GLY A 246 17.43 4.87 -7.02
N THR A 247 16.99 3.93 -6.19
CA THR A 247 16.53 2.60 -6.62
C THR A 247 15.01 2.57 -6.62
N VAL A 248 14.40 2.09 -7.70
CA VAL A 248 12.96 1.82 -7.78
C VAL A 248 12.70 0.40 -7.28
N TRP A 249 11.67 0.23 -6.49
CA TRP A 249 11.20 -1.04 -5.97
C TRP A 249 9.76 -1.26 -6.36
N ALA A 250 9.45 -2.47 -6.79
CA ALA A 250 8.08 -2.92 -7.04
C ALA A 250 7.80 -4.19 -6.24
N VAL A 251 6.58 -4.32 -5.73
CA VAL A 251 6.14 -5.49 -4.95
C VAL A 251 4.80 -6.01 -5.45
N GLY A 252 4.55 -7.29 -5.24
CA GLY A 252 3.33 -7.97 -5.68
C GLY A 252 3.34 -9.45 -5.34
N GLY A 253 2.83 -10.24 -6.28
CA GLY A 253 2.77 -11.70 -6.18
C GLY A 253 3.28 -12.40 -7.45
N ARG A 254 3.66 -13.66 -7.31
CA ARG A 254 4.06 -14.55 -8.42
C ARG A 254 3.71 -16.00 -8.11
N GLY A 255 3.38 -16.79 -9.10
CA GLY A 255 3.20 -18.23 -8.94
C GLY A 255 2.21 -18.85 -9.92
N SER A 256 2.03 -20.16 -9.80
CA SER A 256 1.03 -20.96 -10.50
C SER A 256 0.43 -21.95 -9.50
N GLY A 257 -0.83 -21.77 -9.15
CA GLY A 257 -1.48 -22.50 -8.06
C GLY A 257 -1.22 -21.85 -6.69
N SER A 258 -0.03 -22.04 -6.12
CA SER A 258 0.40 -21.26 -4.93
C SER A 258 1.05 -19.96 -5.35
N ARG A 259 0.81 -18.90 -4.54
CA ARG A 259 1.41 -17.58 -4.76
C ARG A 259 2.51 -17.30 -3.75
N HIS A 260 3.61 -16.72 -4.24
CA HIS A 260 4.77 -16.29 -3.48
C HIS A 260 4.92 -14.78 -3.56
N ALA A 261 5.41 -14.16 -2.49
CA ALA A 261 5.70 -12.74 -2.48
C ALA A 261 6.71 -12.37 -3.57
N LEU A 262 6.44 -11.29 -4.28
CA LEU A 262 7.33 -10.74 -5.31
C LEU A 262 7.89 -9.40 -4.87
N ALA A 263 9.20 -9.24 -5.00
CA ALA A 263 9.86 -7.94 -4.99
C ALA A 263 10.87 -7.86 -6.13
N GLU A 264 10.87 -6.74 -6.84
CA GLU A 264 11.87 -6.43 -7.86
C GLU A 264 12.46 -5.05 -7.61
N ARG A 265 13.73 -4.88 -8.03
CA ARG A 265 14.41 -3.59 -7.98
C ARG A 265 14.95 -3.19 -9.34
N HIS A 266 14.80 -1.93 -9.69
CA HIS A 266 15.40 -1.32 -10.88
C HIS A 266 16.58 -0.44 -10.49
N THR A 267 17.69 -0.66 -11.18
CA THR A 267 18.93 0.12 -11.07
C THR A 267 19.42 0.47 -12.47
N ALA A 268 20.57 1.13 -12.60
CA ALA A 268 21.18 1.40 -13.92
C ALA A 268 21.40 0.13 -14.77
N SER A 269 21.50 -1.05 -14.15
CA SER A 269 21.61 -2.35 -14.85
C SER A 269 20.26 -3.02 -15.18
N GLY A 270 19.14 -2.29 -15.02
CA GLY A 270 17.79 -2.79 -15.25
C GLY A 270 17.15 -3.44 -14.02
N TRP A 271 16.03 -4.11 -14.26
CA TRP A 271 15.25 -4.80 -13.22
C TRP A 271 15.87 -6.12 -12.81
N LYS A 272 15.79 -6.43 -11.53
CA LYS A 272 16.21 -7.72 -10.95
C LYS A 272 15.22 -8.16 -9.89
N ALA A 273 14.75 -9.40 -9.97
CA ALA A 273 13.97 -10.02 -8.90
C ALA A 273 14.86 -10.19 -7.65
N VAL A 274 14.24 -10.01 -6.49
CA VAL A 274 14.90 -10.14 -5.19
C VAL A 274 14.10 -11.13 -4.36
N THR A 275 14.79 -12.08 -3.72
CA THR A 275 14.13 -13.06 -2.86
C THR A 275 13.45 -12.38 -1.69
N VAL A 276 12.18 -12.70 -1.50
CA VAL A 276 11.36 -12.35 -0.33
C VAL A 276 10.97 -13.67 0.32
N PRO A 277 11.11 -13.84 1.64
CA PRO A 277 10.57 -15.01 2.30
C PRO A 277 9.05 -15.04 2.22
N ASP A 278 8.48 -16.23 2.15
CA ASP A 278 7.04 -16.39 2.33
C ASP A 278 6.69 -16.29 3.81
N GLY A 279 5.47 -15.89 4.12
CA GLY A 279 4.98 -15.81 5.48
C GLY A 279 5.05 -17.16 6.18
N ALA A 280 5.52 -17.17 7.42
CA ALA A 280 5.71 -18.40 8.19
C ALA A 280 4.40 -19.22 8.27
N GLY A 281 4.45 -20.45 7.77
CA GLY A 281 3.31 -21.35 7.69
C GLY A 281 2.27 -21.01 6.63
N CYS A 282 2.54 -20.06 5.71
CA CYS A 282 1.66 -19.71 4.60
C CYS A 282 2.11 -20.46 3.33
N THR A 283 1.26 -21.37 2.85
CA THR A 283 1.57 -22.25 1.71
C THR A 283 0.71 -21.98 0.48
N ALA A 284 -0.40 -21.26 0.63
CA ALA A 284 -1.33 -21.01 -0.48
C ALA A 284 -1.10 -19.67 -1.15
N THR A 285 -1.07 -18.58 -0.40
CA THR A 285 -0.90 -17.23 -0.94
C THR A 285 0.08 -16.45 -0.10
N ASN A 286 0.97 -15.72 -0.78
CA ASN A 286 1.85 -14.70 -0.19
C ASN A 286 1.93 -13.55 -1.18
N GLU A 287 1.45 -12.37 -0.79
CA GLU A 287 1.43 -11.18 -1.64
C GLU A 287 1.85 -9.94 -0.85
N LEU A 288 2.59 -9.06 -1.49
CA LEU A 288 2.91 -7.74 -0.96
C LEU A 288 2.11 -6.68 -1.72
N THR A 289 1.29 -5.93 -1.01
CA THR A 289 0.38 -4.91 -1.58
C THR A 289 1.00 -3.53 -1.60
N ALA A 290 1.81 -3.19 -0.60
CA ALA A 290 2.43 -1.87 -0.50
C ALA A 290 3.87 -1.95 0.01
N VAL A 291 4.71 -0.99 -0.41
CA VAL A 291 6.10 -0.85 0.04
C VAL A 291 6.48 0.62 0.19
N VAL A 292 7.15 0.97 1.29
CA VAL A 292 7.62 2.32 1.56
C VAL A 292 9.07 2.35 2.05
N PRO A 293 9.82 3.45 1.81
CA PRO A 293 11.13 3.63 2.40
C PRO A 293 11.00 3.97 3.89
N ILE A 294 11.89 3.44 4.71
CA ILE A 294 12.06 3.86 6.10
C ILE A 294 12.94 5.11 6.13
N PRO A 295 12.43 6.26 6.60
CA PRO A 295 13.15 7.53 6.56
C PRO A 295 14.52 7.48 7.23
N GLY A 296 15.50 8.18 6.63
CA GLY A 296 16.87 8.25 7.15
C GLY A 296 17.69 6.96 6.94
N THR A 297 17.18 5.98 6.19
CA THR A 297 17.85 4.69 5.96
C THR A 297 17.77 4.27 4.50
N LYS A 298 18.46 3.15 4.17
CA LYS A 298 18.28 2.39 2.92
C LYS A 298 17.30 1.21 3.08
N HIS A 299 16.62 1.13 4.22
CA HIS A 299 15.68 0.06 4.54
C HIS A 299 14.31 0.33 3.92
N LEU A 300 13.55 -0.76 3.70
CA LEU A 300 12.17 -0.72 3.23
C LEU A 300 11.27 -1.46 4.22
N LEU A 301 10.01 -1.10 4.20
CA LEU A 301 8.94 -1.77 4.90
C LEU A 301 7.86 -2.09 3.86
N ALA A 302 7.44 -3.34 3.77
CA ALA A 302 6.36 -3.80 2.91
C ALA A 302 5.30 -4.51 3.73
N VAL A 303 4.06 -4.44 3.27
CA VAL A 303 2.92 -5.12 3.88
C VAL A 303 2.08 -5.81 2.83
N GLY A 304 1.29 -6.77 3.28
CA GLY A 304 0.36 -7.53 2.47
C GLY A 304 -0.36 -8.58 3.31
N ASP A 305 -0.62 -9.69 2.68
CA ASP A 305 -1.24 -10.85 3.34
C ASP A 305 -0.64 -12.16 2.87
N CYS A 306 -0.83 -13.19 3.68
CA CYS A 306 -0.48 -14.55 3.33
C CYS A 306 -1.51 -15.54 3.87
N SER A 307 -1.65 -16.69 3.20
CA SER A 307 -2.64 -17.70 3.55
C SER A 307 -1.99 -19.07 3.80
N PRO A 308 -2.27 -19.71 4.95
CA PRO A 308 -1.90 -21.09 5.19
C PRO A 308 -2.89 -22.10 4.55
N GLY A 309 -4.00 -21.62 3.98
CA GLY A 309 -5.17 -22.35 3.52
C GLY A 309 -6.42 -21.52 3.81
N PRO A 310 -7.32 -21.95 4.70
CA PRO A 310 -8.46 -21.12 5.09
C PRO A 310 -8.00 -19.92 5.95
N GLY A 311 -8.48 -18.73 5.57
CA GLY A 311 -8.19 -17.47 6.24
C GLY A 311 -6.83 -16.86 5.87
N ASN A 312 -6.83 -15.54 5.68
CA ASN A 312 -5.60 -14.79 5.41
C ASN A 312 -5.02 -14.18 6.69
N ARG A 313 -3.71 -14.08 6.74
CA ARG A 313 -2.94 -13.46 7.82
C ARG A 313 -2.25 -12.20 7.31
N THR A 314 -2.05 -11.25 8.19
CA THR A 314 -1.21 -10.09 7.88
C THR A 314 0.22 -10.55 7.59
N LEU A 315 0.82 -9.98 6.54
CA LEU A 315 2.22 -10.16 6.20
C LEU A 315 2.95 -8.83 6.29
N VAL A 316 4.05 -8.79 7.04
CA VAL A 316 4.93 -7.63 7.13
C VAL A 316 6.36 -8.07 6.85
N GLU A 317 6.98 -7.42 5.88
CA GLU A 317 8.35 -7.68 5.46
C GLU A 317 9.20 -6.42 5.63
N ARG A 318 10.37 -6.55 6.22
CA ARG A 318 11.35 -5.48 6.36
C ARG A 318 12.62 -5.81 5.63
N ARG A 319 13.03 -4.96 4.69
CA ARG A 319 14.32 -5.08 4.02
C ARG A 319 15.39 -4.32 4.79
N ARG A 320 16.42 -5.05 5.27
CA ARG A 320 17.60 -4.50 5.93
C ARG A 320 18.84 -5.31 5.53
N ASN A 321 20.00 -4.68 5.50
CA ASN A 321 21.29 -5.34 5.19
C ASN A 321 21.28 -6.16 3.90
N GLY A 322 20.50 -5.69 2.90
CA GLY A 322 20.43 -6.36 1.59
C GLY A 322 19.35 -7.45 1.45
N ALA A 323 18.76 -7.94 2.54
CA ALA A 323 17.79 -9.03 2.56
C ALA A 323 16.42 -8.59 3.13
N TRP A 324 15.36 -9.29 2.73
CA TRP A 324 14.03 -9.19 3.31
C TRP A 324 13.90 -10.14 4.49
N HIS A 325 13.21 -9.70 5.52
CA HIS A 325 12.96 -10.45 6.76
C HIS A 325 11.52 -10.23 7.18
N GLN A 326 10.82 -11.33 7.45
CA GLN A 326 9.48 -11.25 8.02
C GLN A 326 9.53 -10.62 9.42
N VAL A 327 8.56 -9.75 9.67
CA VAL A 327 8.32 -9.14 10.98
C VAL A 327 6.98 -9.63 11.50
N SER A 328 6.95 -10.16 12.72
CA SER A 328 5.70 -10.62 13.33
C SER A 328 4.69 -9.48 13.40
N SER A 329 3.46 -9.75 13.01
CA SER A 329 2.35 -8.80 13.03
C SER A 329 1.06 -9.48 13.51
N PRO A 330 0.14 -8.75 14.20
CA PRO A 330 -1.12 -9.29 14.65
C PRO A 330 -2.00 -9.72 13.49
N THR A 331 -2.64 -10.88 13.62
CA THR A 331 -3.74 -11.35 12.78
C THR A 331 -5.00 -11.42 13.64
N PRO A 332 -5.73 -10.30 13.79
CA PRO A 332 -6.80 -10.22 14.78
C PRO A 332 -8.05 -11.01 14.41
N ASP A 333 -8.12 -11.54 13.20
CA ASP A 333 -9.26 -12.31 12.72
C ASP A 333 -8.80 -13.57 12.00
N ALA A 334 -9.29 -14.73 12.46
CA ALA A 334 -8.92 -16.02 11.90
C ALA A 334 -9.53 -16.28 10.51
N THR A 335 -10.64 -15.60 10.16
CA THR A 335 -11.29 -15.74 8.85
C THR A 335 -10.58 -14.92 7.77
N GLY A 336 -9.88 -13.87 8.15
CA GLY A 336 -9.03 -13.09 7.25
C GLY A 336 -8.61 -11.75 7.84
N SER A 337 -7.33 -11.43 7.69
CA SER A 337 -6.73 -10.14 8.01
C SER A 337 -5.75 -9.74 6.92
N PHE A 338 -5.98 -8.57 6.32
CA PHE A 338 -5.28 -8.08 5.14
C PHE A 338 -4.69 -6.70 5.42
N LEU A 339 -3.44 -6.48 5.02
CA LEU A 339 -2.82 -5.15 5.02
C LEU A 339 -2.70 -4.65 3.58
N THR A 340 -3.18 -3.44 3.35
CA THR A 340 -3.29 -2.84 2.00
C THR A 340 -2.40 -1.62 1.83
N GLY A 341 -2.10 -0.91 2.93
CA GLY A 341 -1.28 0.28 2.91
C GLY A 341 -0.39 0.42 4.14
N VAL A 342 0.76 1.08 3.98
CA VAL A 342 1.74 1.28 5.07
C VAL A 342 2.45 2.62 4.95
N VAL A 343 2.78 3.22 6.09
CA VAL A 343 3.68 4.39 6.20
C VAL A 343 4.72 4.15 7.28
N ALA A 344 5.95 4.59 7.04
CA ALA A 344 7.02 4.53 8.04
C ALA A 344 7.42 5.94 8.49
N PHE A 345 7.60 6.16 9.78
CA PHE A 345 8.08 7.41 10.37
C PHE A 345 9.57 7.34 10.69
N SER A 346 10.03 6.19 11.18
CA SER A 346 11.41 5.90 11.53
C SER A 346 11.66 4.39 11.50
N GLN A 347 12.81 3.95 11.94
CA GLN A 347 13.13 2.53 12.08
C GLN A 347 12.27 1.81 13.13
N THR A 348 11.73 2.55 14.10
CA THR A 348 10.95 2.01 15.23
C THR A 348 9.52 2.51 15.24
N ARG A 349 9.06 3.22 14.21
CA ARG A 349 7.69 3.74 14.15
C ARG A 349 7.12 3.65 12.75
N ALA A 350 5.98 2.97 12.64
CA ALA A 350 5.22 2.84 11.41
C ALA A 350 3.72 2.70 11.70
N ALA A 351 2.88 2.85 10.69
CA ALA A 351 1.46 2.52 10.75
C ALA A 351 1.06 1.78 9.47
N ALA A 352 0.19 0.80 9.59
CA ALA A 352 -0.38 0.07 8.47
C ALA A 352 -1.90 0.03 8.60
N VAL A 353 -2.58 -0.05 7.47
CA VAL A 353 -4.03 -0.16 7.39
C VAL A 353 -4.45 -1.28 6.45
N GLY A 354 -5.70 -1.69 6.58
CA GLY A 354 -6.30 -2.70 5.75
C GLY A 354 -7.70 -3.06 6.25
N TYR A 355 -8.02 -4.33 6.20
CA TYR A 355 -9.33 -4.82 6.66
C TYR A 355 -9.23 -6.25 7.19
N ARG A 356 -10.27 -6.68 7.89
CA ARG A 356 -10.47 -8.04 8.38
C ARG A 356 -11.90 -8.49 8.10
N THR A 357 -12.14 -9.82 8.12
CA THR A 357 -13.39 -10.41 7.65
C THR A 357 -14.07 -11.31 8.69
N PRO A 358 -14.42 -10.81 9.91
CA PRO A 358 -15.09 -11.63 10.93
C PRO A 358 -16.49 -12.08 10.47
N ALA A 359 -17.37 -11.16 10.22
CA ALA A 359 -18.70 -11.37 9.63
C ALA A 359 -18.99 -10.15 8.75
N GLY A 360 -18.42 -10.16 7.53
CA GLY A 360 -18.33 -8.99 6.66
C GLY A 360 -16.98 -8.28 6.80
N PHE A 361 -16.86 -7.09 6.24
CA PHE A 361 -15.60 -6.35 6.21
C PHE A 361 -15.52 -5.32 7.34
N ARG A 362 -14.41 -5.29 8.06
CA ARG A 362 -14.08 -4.33 9.11
C ARG A 362 -12.73 -3.71 8.85
N THR A 363 -12.58 -2.44 9.11
CA THR A 363 -11.27 -1.78 9.03
C THR A 363 -10.25 -2.44 9.96
N LEU A 364 -9.00 -2.44 9.55
CA LEU A 364 -7.85 -2.86 10.34
C LEU A 364 -6.81 -1.73 10.36
N ALA A 365 -6.31 -1.40 11.55
CA ALA A 365 -5.20 -0.49 11.72
C ALA A 365 -4.18 -1.09 12.69
N LEU A 366 -2.90 -0.99 12.32
CA LEU A 366 -1.77 -1.44 13.11
C LEU A 366 -0.79 -0.29 13.31
N ILE A 367 -0.10 -0.27 14.45
CA ILE A 367 1.06 0.59 14.70
C ILE A 367 2.27 -0.24 15.12
N TYR A 368 3.46 0.23 14.75
CA TYR A 368 4.75 -0.31 15.13
C TYR A 368 5.45 0.68 16.05
N HIS A 369 5.88 0.22 17.23
CA HIS A 369 6.55 1.04 18.25
C HIS A 369 7.51 0.20 19.13
#